data_1515353387d286696f413558d424d180
#
_entry.id   1515353387d286696f413558d424d180
#
_cell.length_a   1.000
_cell.length_b   1.000
_cell.length_c   1.000
_cell.angle_alpha   90.00
_cell.angle_beta   90.00
_cell.angle_gamma   90.00
#
_symmetry.space_group_name_H-M   'P 1'
#
loop_
_entity.id
_entity.type
_entity.pdbx_description
1 polymer ?
#
loop_
_entity_poly.entity_id
_entity_poly.type
_entity_poly.pdbx_seq_one_letter_code
_entity_poly.pdbx_strand_id
1 'polypeptide(L)'
;SKEGAEIASVLQESLNSSLNPPKPRACKANDDYYILKKTPTPTVIVECGFLSNEKEASDLTTEAYQEKLARAIYLGTCEYLANQSTSSVPESTE
;
A
#
# COMPACT_ATOMS: atom_id res chain seq x y z
N SER A 1 -0.51 2.24 13.82
CA SER A 1 0.85 2.53 14.28
C SER A 1 1.55 3.48 13.33
N LYS A 2 2.62 4.06 13.80
CA LYS A 2 3.40 4.98 12.99
C LYS A 2 4.00 4.27 11.78
N GLU A 3 4.55 3.10 11.99
CA GLU A 3 5.12 2.31 10.90
C GLU A 3 4.05 1.89 9.90
N GLY A 4 2.88 1.51 10.41
CA GLY A 4 1.75 1.17 9.54
C GLY A 4 1.33 2.33 8.66
N ALA A 5 1.31 3.53 9.23
CA ALA A 5 0.98 4.73 8.46
C ALA A 5 2.02 5.03 7.39
N GLU A 6 3.29 4.81 7.69
CA GLU A 6 4.37 5.02 6.72
C GLU A 6 4.25 4.02 5.57
N ILE A 7 4.02 2.76 5.88
CA ILE A 7 3.83 1.73 4.86
C ILE A 7 2.62 2.07 3.99
N ALA A 8 1.51 2.45 4.62
CA ALA A 8 0.30 2.80 3.91
C ALA A 8 0.53 3.94 2.92
N SER A 9 1.28 4.95 3.34
CA SER A 9 1.57 6.11 2.49
C SER A 9 2.39 5.71 1.27
N VAL A 10 3.45 4.92 1.48
CA VAL A 10 4.30 4.48 0.38
C VAL A 10 3.53 3.59 -0.60
N LEU A 11 2.73 2.66 -0.07
CA LEU A 11 1.92 1.78 -0.91
C LEU A 11 0.88 2.57 -1.71
N GLN A 12 0.24 3.56 -1.07
CA GLN A 12 -0.76 4.36 -1.76
C GLN A 12 -0.13 5.17 -2.90
N GLU A 13 1.05 5.73 -2.69
CA GLU A 13 1.75 6.43 -3.76
C GLU A 13 2.10 5.50 -4.92
N SER A 14 2.56 4.29 -4.60
CA SER A 14 2.89 3.29 -5.62
C SER A 14 1.66 2.90 -6.42
N LEU A 15 0.54 2.67 -5.74
CA LEU A 15 -0.71 2.34 -6.40
C LEU A 15 -1.20 3.47 -7.29
N ASN A 16 -1.17 4.69 -6.81
CA ASN A 16 -1.59 5.83 -7.60
C ASN A 16 -0.73 6.03 -8.83
N SER A 17 0.58 5.85 -8.71
CA SER A 17 1.50 5.96 -9.85
C SER A 17 1.27 4.86 -10.88
N SER A 18 1.10 3.63 -10.41
CA SER A 18 0.99 2.48 -11.31
C SER A 18 -0.37 2.39 -11.98
N LEU A 19 -1.43 2.70 -11.25
CA LEU A 19 -2.80 2.58 -11.76
C LEU A 19 -3.30 3.85 -12.39
N ASN A 20 -2.71 4.99 -12.04
CA ASN A 20 -3.08 6.29 -12.57
C ASN A 20 -4.59 6.52 -12.57
N PRO A 21 -5.26 6.42 -11.42
CA PRO A 21 -6.71 6.59 -11.38
C PRO A 21 -7.12 8.03 -11.65
N PRO A 22 -8.36 8.25 -12.15
CA PRO A 22 -8.84 9.61 -12.40
C PRO A 22 -8.79 10.50 -11.16
N LYS A 23 -9.04 9.92 -9.99
CA LYS A 23 -8.91 10.61 -8.72
C LYS A 23 -7.98 9.81 -7.82
N PRO A 24 -6.74 10.28 -7.66
CA PRO A 24 -5.82 9.58 -6.76
C PRO A 24 -6.41 9.50 -5.36
N ARG A 25 -6.24 8.35 -4.74
CA ARG A 25 -6.77 8.11 -3.40
C ARG A 25 -5.71 8.35 -2.36
N ALA A 26 -6.17 8.62 -1.14
CA ALA A 26 -5.30 8.81 0.00
C ALA A 26 -5.56 7.71 1.01
N CYS A 27 -4.53 7.35 1.77
CA CYS A 27 -4.71 6.37 2.82
C CYS A 27 -5.50 6.98 3.98
N LYS A 28 -6.21 6.12 4.71
CA LYS A 28 -7.05 6.52 5.83
C LYS A 28 -6.69 5.71 7.06
N ALA A 29 -6.67 6.36 8.20
CA ALA A 29 -6.56 5.65 9.46
C ALA A 29 -7.87 4.91 9.72
N ASN A 30 -7.77 3.73 10.29
CA ASN A 30 -8.95 2.94 10.60
C ASN A 30 -8.74 2.19 11.91
N ASP A 31 -9.58 2.49 12.88
CA ASP A 31 -9.53 1.87 14.21
C ASP A 31 -10.58 0.78 14.38
N ASP A 32 -11.39 0.54 13.35
CA ASP A 32 -12.52 -0.39 13.47
C ASP A 32 -12.16 -1.83 13.18
N TYR A 33 -11.19 -2.08 12.31
CA TYR A 33 -10.84 -3.45 11.97
C TYR A 33 -10.04 -4.11 13.07
N TYR A 34 -10.52 -5.26 13.51
CA TYR A 34 -9.90 -6.02 14.58
C TYR A 34 -8.43 -6.32 14.30
N ILE A 35 -8.12 -6.69 13.06
CA ILE A 35 -6.75 -7.05 12.70
C ILE A 35 -5.79 -5.87 12.87
N LEU A 36 -6.24 -4.66 12.59
CA LEU A 36 -5.40 -3.47 12.76
C LEU A 36 -5.20 -3.13 14.23
N LYS A 37 -6.22 -3.39 15.05
CA LYS A 37 -6.16 -3.09 16.48
C LYS A 37 -5.30 -4.08 17.25
N LYS A 38 -5.36 -5.36 16.90
CA LYS A 38 -4.81 -6.42 17.72
C LYS A 38 -3.51 -7.01 17.21
N THR A 39 -3.09 -6.65 16.00
CA THR A 39 -1.84 -7.15 15.46
C THR A 39 -0.69 -6.32 16.02
N PRO A 40 0.32 -6.95 16.64
CA PRO A 40 1.43 -6.21 17.25
C PRO A 40 2.43 -5.67 16.23
N THR A 41 2.46 -6.24 15.03
CA THR A 41 3.36 -5.77 13.98
C THR A 41 2.67 -4.70 13.13
N PRO A 42 3.45 -3.86 12.43
CA PRO A 42 2.87 -2.90 11.50
C PRO A 42 2.01 -3.62 10.46
N THR A 43 0.80 -3.13 10.27
CA THR A 43 -0.18 -3.79 9.41
C THR A 43 -0.95 -2.75 8.61
N VAL A 44 -1.23 -3.07 7.36
CA VAL A 44 -2.06 -2.24 6.49
C VAL A 44 -3.06 -3.14 5.76
N ILE A 45 -4.17 -2.54 5.37
CA ILE A 45 -5.16 -3.21 4.53
C ILE A 45 -5.18 -2.47 3.20
N VAL A 46 -5.02 -3.22 2.12
CA VAL A 46 -5.10 -2.66 0.77
C VAL A 46 -6.47 -3.01 0.20
N GLU A 47 -7.27 -1.98 -0.03
CA GLU A 47 -8.57 -2.16 -0.68
C GLU A 47 -8.40 -1.91 -2.17
N CYS A 48 -8.54 -2.96 -2.96
CA CYS A 48 -8.19 -2.91 -4.38
C CYS A 48 -9.25 -2.27 -5.26
N GLY A 49 -10.45 -2.04 -4.73
CA GLY A 49 -11.54 -1.41 -5.46
C GLY A 49 -12.87 -1.75 -4.84
N PHE A 50 -13.89 -1.04 -5.27
CA PHE A 50 -15.24 -1.25 -4.75
C PHE A 50 -16.08 -2.04 -5.74
N LEU A 51 -16.66 -3.14 -5.29
CA LEU A 51 -17.49 -3.99 -6.16
C LEU A 51 -18.78 -3.28 -6.57
N SER A 52 -19.19 -2.25 -5.82
CA SER A 52 -20.35 -1.45 -6.18
C SER A 52 -20.10 -0.53 -7.37
N ASN A 53 -18.85 -0.32 -7.75
CA ASN A 53 -18.49 0.45 -8.93
C ASN A 53 -18.25 -0.52 -10.09
N GLU A 54 -19.05 -0.41 -11.16
CA GLU A 54 -19.00 -1.35 -12.26
C GLU A 54 -17.62 -1.43 -12.92
N LYS A 55 -16.98 -0.28 -13.13
CA LYS A 55 -15.68 -0.28 -13.78
C LYS A 55 -14.63 -0.93 -12.88
N GLU A 56 -14.62 -0.60 -11.60
CA GLU A 56 -13.66 -1.19 -10.66
C GLU A 56 -13.89 -2.69 -10.52
N ALA A 57 -15.15 -3.11 -10.42
CA ALA A 57 -15.48 -4.53 -10.34
C ALA A 57 -15.03 -5.27 -11.59
N SER A 58 -15.23 -4.68 -12.77
CA SER A 58 -14.81 -5.28 -14.03
C SER A 58 -13.29 -5.38 -14.11
N ASP A 59 -12.58 -4.31 -13.75
CA ASP A 59 -11.11 -4.31 -13.77
C ASP A 59 -10.54 -5.41 -12.89
N LEU A 60 -11.14 -5.61 -11.70
CA LEU A 60 -10.66 -6.60 -10.75
C LEU A 60 -10.76 -8.04 -11.24
N THR A 61 -11.58 -8.29 -12.28
CA THR A 61 -11.69 -9.62 -12.86
C THR A 61 -10.66 -9.91 -13.93
N THR A 62 -9.85 -8.91 -14.33
CA THR A 62 -8.87 -9.10 -15.39
C THR A 62 -7.50 -9.41 -14.82
N GLU A 63 -6.78 -10.31 -15.49
CA GLU A 63 -5.41 -10.64 -15.09
C GLU A 63 -4.50 -9.44 -15.19
N ALA A 64 -4.66 -8.63 -16.24
CA ALA A 64 -3.81 -7.47 -16.46
C ALA A 64 -3.91 -6.49 -15.28
N TYR A 65 -5.12 -6.24 -14.79
CA TYR A 65 -5.30 -5.32 -13.69
C TYR A 65 -4.80 -5.92 -12.37
N GLN A 66 -5.04 -7.22 -12.16
CA GLN A 66 -4.55 -7.93 -10.98
C GLN A 66 -3.01 -7.89 -10.93
N GLU A 67 -2.36 -8.04 -12.06
CA GLU A 67 -0.91 -7.96 -12.14
C GLU A 67 -0.40 -6.56 -11.83
N LYS A 68 -1.11 -5.54 -12.30
CA LYS A 68 -0.75 -4.16 -11.98
C LYS A 68 -0.85 -3.88 -10.49
N LEU A 69 -1.92 -4.36 -9.87
CA LEU A 69 -2.10 -4.21 -8.42
C LEU A 69 -0.98 -4.91 -7.66
N ALA A 70 -0.73 -6.16 -8.00
CA ALA A 70 0.30 -6.95 -7.33
C ALA A 70 1.67 -6.31 -7.48
N ARG A 71 1.98 -5.84 -8.69
CA ARG A 71 3.26 -5.18 -8.96
C ARG A 71 3.40 -3.89 -8.18
N ALA A 72 2.33 -3.09 -8.12
CA ALA A 72 2.36 -1.83 -7.38
C ALA A 72 2.60 -2.07 -5.89
N ILE A 73 1.96 -3.10 -5.33
CA ILE A 73 2.14 -3.47 -3.92
C ILE A 73 3.57 -3.95 -3.70
N TYR A 74 4.08 -4.78 -4.61
CA TYR A 74 5.45 -5.29 -4.53
C TYR A 74 6.47 -4.15 -4.56
N LEU A 75 6.35 -3.26 -5.55
CA LEU A 75 7.29 -2.14 -5.70
C LEU A 75 7.23 -1.19 -4.51
N GLY A 76 6.03 -0.91 -4.03
CA GLY A 76 5.86 -0.05 -2.85
C GLY A 76 6.48 -0.67 -1.61
N THR A 77 6.30 -1.98 -1.44
CA THR A 77 6.89 -2.70 -0.31
C THR A 77 8.41 -2.66 -0.38
N CYS A 78 8.98 -2.90 -1.56
CA CYS A 78 10.42 -2.83 -1.75
C CYS A 78 10.96 -1.43 -1.46
N GLU A 79 10.25 -0.41 -1.90
CA GLU A 79 10.64 0.97 -1.64
C GLU A 79 10.62 1.27 -0.14
N TYR A 80 9.58 0.84 0.55
CA TYR A 80 9.50 1.04 1.99
C TYR A 80 10.67 0.36 2.71
N LEU A 81 10.96 -0.89 2.37
CA LEU A 81 12.04 -1.64 2.98
C LEU A 81 13.41 -1.02 2.68
N ALA A 82 13.61 -0.54 1.46
CA ALA A 82 14.85 0.11 1.09
C ALA A 82 15.06 1.39 1.90
N ASN A 83 14.01 2.16 2.10
CA ASN A 83 14.09 3.38 2.90
C ASN A 83 14.37 3.08 4.37
N GLN A 84 13.81 2.00 4.89
CA GLN A 84 14.09 1.57 6.26
C GLN A 84 15.55 1.15 6.42
N SER A 85 16.07 0.39 5.48
CA SER A 85 17.45 -0.03 5.50
C SER A 85 18.40 1.16 5.49
N THR A 86 18.11 2.14 4.64
CA THR A 86 18.91 3.35 4.54
C THR A 86 18.92 4.12 5.84
N SER A 87 17.73 4.30 6.44
CA SER A 87 17.63 5.07 7.68
C SER A 87 18.16 4.33 8.89
N SER A 88 18.29 3.01 8.83
CA SER A 88 18.80 2.22 9.94
C SER A 88 20.30 2.01 9.90
N VAL A 89 20.96 2.36 8.81
CA VAL A 89 22.41 2.23 8.69
C VAL A 89 23.09 3.40 9.42
N PRO A 90 23.99 3.10 10.37
CA PRO A 90 24.72 4.17 11.06
C PRO A 90 25.59 4.97 10.09
N GLU A 91 25.63 6.27 10.29
CA GLU A 91 26.42 7.14 9.43
C GLU A 91 27.92 6.98 9.60
N SER A 92 28.32 6.53 10.73
CA SER A 92 29.74 6.50 11.10
C SER A 92 30.38 5.15 10.93
N THR A 93 29.92 4.38 9.99
CA THR A 93 30.40 3.01 9.83
C THR A 93 31.80 2.92 9.20
N GLU A 94 32.30 4.02 8.72
CA GLU A 94 33.62 3.96 8.16
C GLU A 94 34.65 3.80 9.19
#